data_b0c16c6ef913e560033460d20ef2b4c8
#
_entry.id   b0c16c6ef913e560033460d20ef2b4c8
#
_cell.length_a   1.000
_cell.length_b   1.000
_cell.length_c   1.000
_cell.angle_alpha   90.00
_cell.angle_beta   90.00
_cell.angle_gamma   90.00
#
_symmetry.space_group_name_H-M   'P 1'
#
loop_
_entity.id
_entity.type
_entity.pdbx_description
1 polymer ?
#
loop_
_entity_poly.entity_id
_entity_poly.type
_entity_poly.pdbx_seq_one_letter_code
_entity_poly.pdbx_strand_id
1 'polypeptide(L)'
;MVNLKTSDEIIKMRTAGKLASKVLEMIGEYVNVGVSTEELNEICHRYIVDKQEAVPAPLNYHGFPKSICTSVNHQVCHGIPSKNKVLKSGDIVNIDVTVIKDGYHGDTSKMFLVGNASILADRLCRVTRECMMMGIEVVKPGVHIGTIGATIQEHAEKNNFSVVREYCGHGIGKNFHEAPQILHYGERNTGIQLEEGMTFTIEPMINAGKSGTKLLNDGWTVVT
;
A
#
# COMPACT_ATOMS: atom_id res chain seq x y z
N MET A 1 -21.73 -7.38 0.71
CA MET A 1 -22.37 -6.14 1.25
C MET A 1 -21.27 -5.28 1.82
N VAL A 2 -21.26 -3.98 1.53
CA VAL A 2 -20.27 -3.05 2.10
C VAL A 2 -20.63 -2.80 3.55
N ASN A 3 -19.64 -2.80 4.44
CA ASN A 3 -19.82 -2.57 5.87
C ASN A 3 -19.57 -1.08 6.18
N LEU A 4 -20.61 -0.35 6.54
CA LEU A 4 -20.52 1.06 6.96
C LEU A 4 -20.09 1.12 8.42
N LYS A 5 -19.03 1.88 8.70
CA LYS A 5 -18.49 2.06 10.05
C LYS A 5 -19.25 3.13 10.81
N THR A 6 -19.55 2.86 12.06
CA THR A 6 -20.08 3.86 12.99
C THR A 6 -19.03 4.91 13.35
N SER A 7 -19.43 6.01 13.96
CA SER A 7 -18.50 7.06 14.42
C SER A 7 -17.44 6.52 15.37
N ASP A 8 -17.80 5.61 16.29
CA ASP A 8 -16.86 4.99 17.23
C ASP A 8 -15.87 4.06 16.52
N GLU A 9 -16.34 3.32 15.51
CA GLU A 9 -15.47 2.49 14.67
C GLU A 9 -14.50 3.32 13.85
N ILE A 10 -14.94 4.46 13.30
CA ILE A 10 -14.07 5.41 12.59
C ILE A 10 -12.96 5.95 13.50
N ILE A 11 -13.25 6.23 14.77
CA ILE A 11 -12.24 6.67 15.74
C ILE A 11 -11.16 5.59 15.92
N LYS A 12 -11.56 4.32 16.03
CA LYS A 12 -10.62 3.18 16.12
C LYS A 12 -9.82 3.01 14.83
N MET A 13 -10.46 3.12 13.66
CA MET A 13 -9.77 3.14 12.36
C MET A 13 -8.72 4.26 12.26
N ARG A 14 -9.06 5.48 12.71
CA ARG A 14 -8.11 6.60 12.76
C ARG A 14 -6.92 6.31 13.66
N THR A 15 -7.14 5.63 14.80
CA THR A 15 -6.06 5.23 15.70
C THR A 15 -5.14 4.23 15.03
N ALA A 16 -5.67 3.16 14.44
CA ALA A 16 -4.89 2.17 13.72
C ALA A 16 -4.12 2.77 12.54
N GLY A 17 -4.76 3.62 11.72
CA GLY A 17 -4.12 4.31 10.60
C GLY A 17 -2.97 5.25 11.04
N LYS A 18 -3.15 5.98 12.15
CA LYS A 18 -2.06 6.81 12.73
C LYS A 18 -0.89 5.97 13.21
N LEU A 19 -1.15 4.80 13.78
CA LEU A 19 -0.08 3.90 14.22
C LEU A 19 0.69 3.36 13.01
N ALA A 20 0.01 2.92 11.94
CA ALA A 20 0.66 2.49 10.71
C ALA A 20 1.51 3.60 10.08
N SER A 21 0.99 4.82 9.97
CA SER A 21 1.74 5.98 9.46
C SER A 21 3.00 6.26 10.27
N LYS A 22 2.94 6.18 11.60
CA LYS A 22 4.11 6.38 12.47
C LYS A 22 5.19 5.32 12.26
N VAL A 23 4.83 4.09 11.89
CA VAL A 23 5.83 3.08 11.50
C VAL A 23 6.59 3.53 10.26
N LEU A 24 5.88 4.06 9.24
CA LEU A 24 6.50 4.56 8.01
C LEU A 24 7.38 5.80 8.25
N GLU A 25 6.98 6.66 9.16
CA GLU A 25 7.80 7.83 9.57
C GLU A 25 9.09 7.34 10.23
N MET A 26 8.99 6.46 11.22
CA MET A 26 10.12 5.91 11.97
C MET A 26 11.08 5.13 11.06
N ILE A 27 10.56 4.22 10.24
CA ILE A 27 11.42 3.34 9.44
C ILE A 27 12.19 4.10 8.34
N GLY A 28 11.70 5.27 7.93
CA GLY A 28 12.37 6.10 6.94
C GLY A 28 13.80 6.46 7.30
N GLU A 29 14.12 6.58 8.59
CA GLU A 29 15.49 6.88 9.08
C GLU A 29 16.45 5.70 8.88
N TYR A 30 15.92 4.49 8.74
CA TYR A 30 16.68 3.25 8.60
C TYR A 30 16.80 2.76 7.16
N VAL A 31 16.07 3.35 6.22
CA VAL A 31 16.13 2.97 4.79
C VAL A 31 17.39 3.55 4.15
N ASN A 32 18.48 2.80 4.22
CA ASN A 32 19.79 3.22 3.75
C ASN A 32 20.47 2.11 2.91
N VAL A 33 21.47 2.52 2.13
CA VAL A 33 22.33 1.58 1.40
C VAL A 33 23.01 0.63 2.39
N GLY A 34 23.00 -0.66 2.09
CA GLY A 34 23.61 -1.70 2.91
C GLY A 34 22.68 -2.34 3.95
N VAL A 35 21.49 -1.80 4.17
CA VAL A 35 20.48 -2.38 5.06
C VAL A 35 19.73 -3.49 4.33
N SER A 36 19.50 -4.63 4.96
CA SER A 36 18.67 -5.70 4.42
C SER A 36 17.18 -5.42 4.67
N THR A 37 16.32 -5.92 3.81
CA THR A 37 14.86 -5.81 4.03
C THR A 37 14.40 -6.58 5.27
N GLU A 38 15.13 -7.60 5.72
CA GLU A 38 14.87 -8.27 7.00
C GLU A 38 15.13 -7.37 8.19
N GLU A 39 16.24 -6.59 8.20
CA GLU A 39 16.49 -5.63 9.28
C GLU A 39 15.38 -4.60 9.38
N LEU A 40 14.86 -4.11 8.24
CA LEU A 40 13.70 -3.20 8.23
C LEU A 40 12.46 -3.88 8.84
N ASN A 41 12.22 -5.14 8.51
CA ASN A 41 11.12 -5.91 9.09
C ASN A 41 11.26 -6.08 10.61
N GLU A 42 12.46 -6.41 11.11
CA GLU A 42 12.71 -6.57 12.55
C GLU A 42 12.53 -5.25 13.32
N ILE A 43 12.96 -4.14 12.75
CA ILE A 43 12.76 -2.80 13.34
C ILE A 43 11.28 -2.46 13.39
N CYS A 44 10.54 -2.63 12.29
CA CYS A 44 9.11 -2.38 12.24
C CYS A 44 8.34 -3.29 13.20
N HIS A 45 8.67 -4.58 13.24
CA HIS A 45 8.03 -5.54 14.15
C HIS A 45 8.15 -5.09 15.60
N ARG A 46 9.38 -4.80 16.06
CA ARG A 46 9.61 -4.31 17.44
C ARG A 46 8.90 -3.00 17.72
N TYR A 47 8.87 -2.08 16.79
CA TYR A 47 8.17 -0.81 16.96
C TYR A 47 6.66 -1.00 17.09
N ILE A 48 6.06 -1.85 16.26
CA ILE A 48 4.62 -2.16 16.31
C ILE A 48 4.27 -2.87 17.63
N VAL A 49 5.04 -3.90 18.01
CA VAL A 49 4.70 -4.74 19.17
C VAL A 49 5.07 -4.04 20.48
N ASP A 50 6.32 -3.57 20.61
CA ASP A 50 6.85 -3.12 21.90
C ASP A 50 6.54 -1.66 22.22
N LYS A 51 6.43 -0.80 21.17
CA LYS A 51 6.20 0.64 21.36
C LYS A 51 4.75 1.07 21.14
N GLN A 52 4.06 0.44 20.17
CA GLN A 52 2.67 0.77 19.88
C GLN A 52 1.69 -0.15 20.58
N GLU A 53 2.16 -1.27 21.16
CA GLU A 53 1.32 -2.32 21.75
C GLU A 53 0.20 -2.71 20.76
N ALA A 54 0.58 -2.93 19.50
CA ALA A 54 -0.27 -3.26 18.38
C ALA A 54 0.18 -4.58 17.74
N VAL A 55 -0.62 -5.10 16.83
CA VAL A 55 -0.30 -6.36 16.13
C VAL A 55 0.03 -6.05 14.68
N PRO A 56 1.15 -6.56 14.13
CA PRO A 56 1.43 -6.46 12.69
C PRO A 56 0.49 -7.41 11.94
N ALA A 57 -0.45 -6.86 11.18
CA ALA A 57 -1.50 -7.63 10.52
C ALA A 57 -1.00 -8.63 9.47
N PRO A 58 0.06 -8.34 8.69
CA PRO A 58 0.55 -9.29 7.69
C PRO A 58 1.11 -10.58 8.28
N LEU A 59 1.66 -10.55 9.51
CA LEU A 59 2.31 -11.71 10.11
C LEU A 59 1.31 -12.87 10.31
N ASN A 60 1.58 -13.98 9.64
CA ASN A 60 0.74 -15.18 9.59
C ASN A 60 -0.61 -15.01 8.86
N TYR A 61 -0.87 -13.86 8.23
CA TYR A 61 -2.05 -13.68 7.41
C TYR A 61 -1.94 -14.57 6.15
N HIS A 62 -2.83 -15.57 6.05
CA HIS A 62 -2.77 -16.61 5.02
C HIS A 62 -1.38 -17.26 4.85
N GLY A 63 -0.58 -17.30 5.91
CA GLY A 63 0.77 -17.87 5.90
C GLY A 63 1.89 -16.91 5.49
N PHE A 64 1.63 -15.60 5.35
CA PHE A 64 2.68 -14.62 5.11
C PHE A 64 3.65 -14.57 6.30
N PRO A 65 4.99 -14.70 6.08
CA PRO A 65 5.91 -15.00 7.18
C PRO A 65 6.48 -13.77 7.91
N LYS A 66 6.10 -12.54 7.52
CA LYS A 66 6.73 -11.31 7.99
C LYS A 66 5.72 -10.28 8.48
N SER A 67 6.19 -9.26 9.21
CA SER A 67 5.36 -8.23 9.82
C SER A 67 5.02 -7.07 8.88
N ILE A 68 5.79 -6.90 7.83
CA ILE A 68 5.61 -5.89 6.78
C ILE A 68 5.91 -6.51 5.42
N CYS A 69 5.44 -5.87 4.33
CA CYS A 69 5.95 -6.20 3.00
C CYS A 69 7.04 -5.20 2.59
N THR A 70 8.04 -5.68 1.83
CA THR A 70 9.10 -4.84 1.26
C THR A 70 9.28 -5.19 -0.21
N SER A 71 8.84 -4.32 -1.11
CA SER A 71 8.87 -4.55 -2.55
C SER A 71 9.91 -3.65 -3.20
N VAL A 72 10.99 -4.26 -3.71
CA VAL A 72 12.17 -3.53 -4.24
C VAL A 72 12.18 -3.55 -5.76
N ASN A 73 12.30 -2.38 -6.38
CA ASN A 73 12.42 -2.16 -7.83
C ASN A 73 11.26 -2.79 -8.63
N HIS A 74 11.52 -3.90 -9.33
CA HIS A 74 10.54 -4.63 -10.14
C HIS A 74 9.52 -5.43 -9.32
N GLN A 75 9.66 -5.51 -8.01
CA GLN A 75 8.64 -6.07 -7.15
C GLN A 75 7.49 -5.07 -7.01
N VAL A 76 6.30 -5.47 -7.44
CA VAL A 76 5.11 -4.63 -7.45
C VAL A 76 4.47 -4.54 -6.07
N CYS A 77 4.26 -5.71 -5.42
CA CYS A 77 3.70 -5.79 -4.08
C CYS A 77 4.08 -7.13 -3.40
N HIS A 78 3.76 -7.23 -2.12
CA HIS A 78 3.89 -8.42 -1.27
C HIS A 78 5.31 -9.00 -1.21
N GLY A 79 6.35 -8.20 -1.47
CA GLY A 79 7.73 -8.66 -1.35
C GLY A 79 8.03 -9.12 0.08
N ILE A 80 8.55 -10.35 0.22
CA ILE A 80 8.90 -10.93 1.52
C ILE A 80 10.25 -10.38 1.99
N PRO A 81 10.33 -9.72 3.16
CA PRO A 81 11.59 -9.31 3.78
C PRO A 81 12.60 -10.45 3.89
N SER A 82 13.85 -10.19 3.52
CA SER A 82 14.92 -11.20 3.48
C SER A 82 16.29 -10.63 3.85
N LYS A 83 17.10 -11.41 4.57
CA LYS A 83 18.52 -11.10 4.86
C LYS A 83 19.36 -11.01 3.59
N ASN A 84 18.95 -11.70 2.54
CA ASN A 84 19.68 -11.72 1.26
C ASN A 84 19.32 -10.54 0.35
N LYS A 85 18.25 -9.80 0.66
CA LYS A 85 17.86 -8.61 -0.09
C LYS A 85 18.39 -7.36 0.61
N VAL A 86 19.62 -7.00 0.25
CA VAL A 86 20.33 -5.82 0.75
C VAL A 86 20.10 -4.66 -0.19
N LEU A 87 19.67 -3.51 0.34
CA LEU A 87 19.39 -2.30 -0.42
C LEU A 87 20.68 -1.67 -0.97
N LYS A 88 20.62 -1.22 -2.21
CA LYS A 88 21.73 -0.61 -2.95
C LYS A 88 21.38 0.82 -3.36
N SER A 89 22.40 1.64 -3.59
CA SER A 89 22.17 2.97 -4.17
C SER A 89 21.50 2.83 -5.54
N GLY A 90 20.43 3.57 -5.75
CA GLY A 90 19.58 3.51 -6.94
C GLY A 90 18.33 2.67 -6.79
N ASP A 91 18.22 1.85 -5.74
CA ASP A 91 16.99 1.10 -5.48
C ASP A 91 15.84 2.03 -5.08
N ILE A 92 14.64 1.61 -5.40
CA ILE A 92 13.39 2.11 -4.81
C ILE A 92 12.74 0.97 -4.05
N VAL A 93 12.20 1.24 -2.87
CA VAL A 93 11.53 0.23 -2.07
C VAL A 93 10.19 0.74 -1.56
N ASN A 94 9.13 -0.04 -1.80
CA ASN A 94 7.87 0.13 -1.10
C ASN A 94 7.95 -0.61 0.23
N ILE A 95 7.61 0.08 1.31
CA ILE A 95 7.37 -0.54 2.62
C ILE A 95 5.89 -0.41 2.90
N ASP A 96 5.24 -1.55 3.10
CA ASP A 96 3.81 -1.67 3.30
C ASP A 96 3.54 -2.22 4.69
N VAL A 97 2.75 -1.46 5.45
CA VAL A 97 2.53 -1.64 6.89
C VAL A 97 1.05 -1.65 7.20
N THR A 98 0.61 -2.76 7.79
CA THR A 98 -0.74 -2.84 8.36
C THR A 98 -0.65 -3.21 9.83
N VAL A 99 -1.30 -2.43 10.68
CA VAL A 99 -1.37 -2.69 12.11
C VAL A 99 -2.81 -2.96 12.56
N ILE A 100 -2.97 -3.82 13.57
CA ILE A 100 -4.24 -4.02 14.26
C ILE A 100 -4.15 -3.35 15.63
N LYS A 101 -5.10 -2.44 15.91
CA LYS A 101 -5.27 -1.84 17.24
C LYS A 101 -6.76 -1.85 17.59
N ASP A 102 -7.08 -2.33 18.77
CA ASP A 102 -8.47 -2.45 19.29
C ASP A 102 -9.43 -3.16 18.32
N GLY A 103 -8.90 -4.19 17.61
CA GLY A 103 -9.64 -5.01 16.67
C GLY A 103 -9.87 -4.37 15.28
N TYR A 104 -9.21 -3.24 14.96
CA TYR A 104 -9.32 -2.55 13.67
C TYR A 104 -7.97 -2.45 12.98
N HIS A 105 -7.99 -2.55 11.65
CA HIS A 105 -6.80 -2.48 10.81
C HIS A 105 -6.54 -1.03 10.36
N GLY A 106 -5.27 -0.65 10.35
CA GLY A 106 -4.78 0.57 9.70
C GLY A 106 -3.70 0.19 8.73
N ASP A 107 -3.89 0.51 7.47
CA ASP A 107 -3.09 0.07 6.34
C ASP A 107 -2.55 1.27 5.58
N THR A 108 -1.24 1.27 5.32
CA THR A 108 -0.58 2.34 4.57
C THR A 108 0.79 1.90 4.06
N SER A 109 1.19 2.39 2.91
CA SER A 109 2.52 2.14 2.35
C SER A 109 3.21 3.41 1.87
N LYS A 110 4.53 3.34 1.72
CA LYS A 110 5.34 4.45 1.22
C LYS A 110 6.51 3.94 0.39
N MET A 111 6.77 4.66 -0.71
CA MET A 111 7.99 4.48 -1.49
C MET A 111 9.16 5.26 -0.86
N PHE A 112 10.32 4.61 -0.79
CA PHE A 112 11.59 5.21 -0.37
C PHE A 112 12.60 5.09 -1.50
N LEU A 113 13.35 6.16 -1.75
CA LEU A 113 14.49 6.19 -2.67
C LEU A 113 15.77 5.91 -1.88
N VAL A 114 16.56 4.96 -2.32
CA VAL A 114 17.79 4.54 -1.64
C VAL A 114 19.01 5.14 -2.33
N GLY A 115 19.71 6.04 -1.68
CA GLY A 115 20.84 6.75 -2.29
C GLY A 115 20.43 7.55 -3.53
N ASN A 116 21.14 7.38 -4.64
CA ASN A 116 20.92 8.12 -5.89
C ASN A 116 20.03 7.33 -6.85
N ALA A 117 18.73 7.48 -6.72
CA ALA A 117 17.77 6.86 -7.64
C ALA A 117 17.90 7.47 -9.06
N SER A 118 17.57 6.68 -10.09
CA SER A 118 17.50 7.17 -11.45
C SER A 118 16.35 8.18 -11.64
N ILE A 119 16.47 9.06 -12.64
CA ILE A 119 15.41 10.02 -13.01
C ILE A 119 14.08 9.30 -13.28
N LEU A 120 14.13 8.12 -13.92
CA LEU A 120 12.93 7.34 -14.21
C LEU A 120 12.30 6.79 -12.91
N ALA A 121 13.10 6.27 -11.99
CA ALA A 121 12.63 5.73 -10.73
C ALA A 121 11.99 6.81 -9.83
N ASP A 122 12.66 7.96 -9.70
CA ASP A 122 12.11 9.12 -8.98
C ASP A 122 10.78 9.59 -9.59
N ARG A 123 10.75 9.75 -10.93
CA ARG A 123 9.54 10.14 -11.65
C ARG A 123 8.41 9.13 -11.47
N LEU A 124 8.69 7.81 -11.51
CA LEU A 124 7.70 6.77 -11.27
C LEU A 124 7.09 6.89 -9.87
N CYS A 125 7.93 7.01 -8.85
CA CYS A 125 7.47 7.16 -7.46
C CYS A 125 6.62 8.43 -7.28
N ARG A 126 7.04 9.55 -7.84
CA ARG A 126 6.32 10.82 -7.79
C ARG A 126 4.95 10.73 -8.48
N VAL A 127 4.90 10.23 -9.72
CA VAL A 127 3.64 10.09 -10.47
C VAL A 127 2.70 9.10 -9.79
N THR A 128 3.21 8.00 -9.23
CA THR A 128 2.38 7.05 -8.46
C THR A 128 1.75 7.72 -7.25
N ARG A 129 2.52 8.53 -6.52
CA ARG A 129 1.99 9.31 -5.40
C ARG A 129 0.94 10.33 -5.86
N GLU A 130 1.18 11.01 -6.97
CA GLU A 130 0.20 11.93 -7.57
C GLU A 130 -1.11 11.20 -7.93
N CYS A 131 -1.02 10.01 -8.56
CA CYS A 131 -2.16 9.14 -8.87
C CYS A 131 -2.99 8.84 -7.60
N MET A 132 -2.33 8.42 -6.53
CA MET A 132 -2.97 8.13 -5.25
C MET A 132 -3.68 9.37 -4.69
N MET A 133 -3.00 10.50 -4.63
CA MET A 133 -3.58 11.74 -4.08
C MET A 133 -4.77 12.22 -4.89
N MET A 134 -4.70 12.18 -6.23
CA MET A 134 -5.83 12.53 -7.11
C MET A 134 -7.00 11.56 -6.92
N GLY A 135 -6.72 10.27 -6.72
CA GLY A 135 -7.74 9.27 -6.38
C GLY A 135 -8.42 9.56 -5.05
N ILE A 136 -7.68 10.05 -4.05
CA ILE A 136 -8.22 10.45 -2.74
C ILE A 136 -9.07 11.74 -2.86
N GLU A 137 -8.64 12.70 -3.64
CA GLU A 137 -9.33 14.00 -3.80
C GLU A 137 -10.75 13.87 -4.38
N VAL A 138 -11.01 12.85 -5.18
CA VAL A 138 -12.35 12.61 -5.75
C VAL A 138 -13.30 11.87 -4.80
N VAL A 139 -12.82 11.39 -3.64
CA VAL A 139 -13.63 10.67 -2.66
C VAL A 139 -14.62 11.61 -1.98
N LYS A 140 -15.91 11.42 -2.29
CA LYS A 140 -17.02 12.16 -1.66
C LYS A 140 -18.26 11.26 -1.65
N PRO A 141 -19.17 11.40 -0.68
CA PRO A 141 -20.46 10.72 -0.73
C PRO A 141 -21.19 11.00 -2.05
N GLY A 142 -21.77 9.96 -2.64
CA GLY A 142 -22.49 10.03 -3.93
C GLY A 142 -21.60 9.89 -5.17
N VAL A 143 -20.28 9.96 -5.05
CA VAL A 143 -19.36 9.67 -6.18
C VAL A 143 -19.31 8.17 -6.42
N HIS A 144 -19.34 7.76 -7.67
CA HIS A 144 -19.17 6.35 -8.03
C HIS A 144 -17.70 5.90 -7.88
N ILE A 145 -17.51 4.71 -7.35
CA ILE A 145 -16.18 4.13 -7.06
C ILE A 145 -15.27 4.07 -8.29
N GLY A 146 -15.81 3.82 -9.48
CA GLY A 146 -15.06 3.80 -10.74
C GLY A 146 -14.40 5.14 -11.11
N THR A 147 -14.91 6.25 -10.55
CA THR A 147 -14.28 7.57 -10.74
C THR A 147 -12.89 7.64 -10.12
N ILE A 148 -12.64 6.92 -9.01
CA ILE A 148 -11.32 6.82 -8.39
C ILE A 148 -10.34 6.17 -9.37
N GLY A 149 -10.71 4.99 -9.89
CA GLY A 149 -9.87 4.24 -10.82
C GLY A 149 -9.61 4.99 -12.12
N ALA A 150 -10.64 5.59 -12.70
CA ALA A 150 -10.50 6.39 -13.93
C ALA A 150 -9.54 7.58 -13.72
N THR A 151 -9.63 8.28 -12.59
CA THR A 151 -8.75 9.41 -12.27
C THR A 151 -7.29 8.97 -12.16
N ILE A 152 -7.03 7.86 -11.49
CA ILE A 152 -5.69 7.27 -11.34
C ILE A 152 -5.13 6.86 -12.71
N GLN A 153 -5.92 6.12 -13.48
CA GLN A 153 -5.52 5.61 -14.79
C GLN A 153 -5.19 6.75 -15.76
N GLU A 154 -6.06 7.74 -15.87
CA GLU A 154 -5.85 8.90 -16.75
C GLU A 154 -4.52 9.62 -16.45
N HIS A 155 -4.19 9.81 -15.17
CA HIS A 155 -2.95 10.46 -14.78
C HIS A 155 -1.71 9.58 -15.05
N ALA A 156 -1.77 8.29 -14.74
CA ALA A 156 -0.68 7.35 -15.00
C ALA A 156 -0.38 7.25 -16.51
N GLU A 157 -1.41 7.04 -17.35
CA GLU A 157 -1.27 6.89 -18.79
C GLU A 157 -0.80 8.20 -19.47
N LYS A 158 -1.26 9.37 -19.01
CA LYS A 158 -0.75 10.67 -19.45
C LYS A 158 0.74 10.84 -19.20
N ASN A 159 1.27 10.16 -18.19
CA ASN A 159 2.68 10.15 -17.87
C ASN A 159 3.44 8.98 -18.52
N ASN A 160 2.82 8.24 -19.45
CA ASN A 160 3.37 7.06 -20.13
C ASN A 160 3.73 5.92 -19.17
N PHE A 161 2.95 5.74 -18.13
CA PHE A 161 3.01 4.61 -17.18
C PHE A 161 1.77 3.75 -17.28
N SER A 162 1.84 2.53 -16.80
CA SER A 162 0.73 1.55 -16.83
C SER A 162 0.22 1.23 -15.44
N VAL A 163 -1.11 1.14 -15.30
CA VAL A 163 -1.75 0.69 -14.05
C VAL A 163 -1.82 -0.82 -14.02
N VAL A 164 -1.36 -1.44 -12.95
CA VAL A 164 -1.53 -2.88 -12.67
C VAL A 164 -3.01 -3.18 -12.47
N ARG A 165 -3.49 -4.31 -13.03
CA ARG A 165 -4.93 -4.66 -13.03
C ARG A 165 -5.28 -5.87 -12.20
N GLU A 166 -4.30 -6.69 -11.86
CA GLU A 166 -4.49 -7.94 -11.11
C GLU A 166 -4.67 -7.72 -9.60
N TYR A 167 -4.32 -6.53 -9.11
CA TYR A 167 -4.42 -6.13 -7.72
C TYR A 167 -5.17 -4.82 -7.59
N CYS A 168 -5.78 -4.59 -6.43
CA CYS A 168 -6.60 -3.41 -6.19
C CYS A 168 -6.59 -3.04 -4.71
N GLY A 169 -7.05 -1.85 -4.40
CA GLY A 169 -7.42 -1.47 -3.04
C GLY A 169 -8.68 -2.21 -2.58
N HIS A 170 -8.96 -2.13 -1.31
CA HIS A 170 -10.02 -2.91 -0.68
C HIS A 170 -10.69 -2.16 0.47
N GLY A 171 -11.91 -2.54 0.78
CA GLY A 171 -12.53 -2.17 2.05
C GLY A 171 -11.70 -2.69 3.22
N ILE A 172 -11.68 -1.97 4.32
CA ILE A 172 -10.89 -2.30 5.51
C ILE A 172 -11.65 -1.96 6.78
N GLY A 173 -11.43 -2.73 7.84
CA GLY A 173 -12.11 -2.50 9.11
C GLY A 173 -11.67 -3.49 10.17
N LYS A 174 -12.63 -4.28 10.68
CA LYS A 174 -12.33 -5.42 11.56
C LYS A 174 -11.64 -6.55 10.81
N ASN A 175 -11.92 -6.69 9.51
CA ASN A 175 -11.16 -7.59 8.65
C ASN A 175 -10.13 -6.78 7.87
N PHE A 176 -9.01 -7.39 7.56
CA PHE A 176 -7.95 -6.79 6.76
C PHE A 176 -8.49 -6.42 5.37
N HIS A 177 -9.13 -7.36 4.70
CA HIS A 177 -9.75 -7.16 3.40
C HIS A 177 -11.28 -7.35 3.49
N GLU A 178 -12.01 -6.32 3.12
CA GLU A 178 -13.47 -6.28 3.07
C GLU A 178 -13.93 -5.77 1.69
N ALA A 179 -15.22 -5.87 1.42
CA ALA A 179 -15.83 -5.14 0.31
C ALA A 179 -15.85 -3.62 0.63
N PRO A 180 -15.74 -2.76 -0.39
CA PRO A 180 -15.65 -3.04 -1.82
C PRO A 180 -14.22 -3.24 -2.31
N GLN A 181 -14.06 -3.75 -3.55
CA GLN A 181 -12.80 -3.63 -4.27
C GLN A 181 -12.66 -2.21 -4.84
N ILE A 182 -11.46 -1.63 -4.72
CA ILE A 182 -11.14 -0.30 -5.25
C ILE A 182 -10.18 -0.47 -6.43
N LEU A 183 -10.73 -0.61 -7.62
CA LEU A 183 -9.91 -0.71 -8.83
C LEU A 183 -9.22 0.64 -9.08
N HIS A 184 -7.96 0.58 -9.51
CA HIS A 184 -7.17 1.77 -9.85
C HIS A 184 -7.23 2.11 -11.35
N TYR A 185 -8.21 1.53 -12.04
CA TYR A 185 -8.53 1.76 -13.46
C TYR A 185 -10.03 1.62 -13.66
N GLY A 186 -10.54 2.02 -14.81
CA GLY A 186 -11.94 1.85 -15.19
C GLY A 186 -12.58 3.11 -15.76
N GLU A 187 -13.88 3.22 -15.61
CA GLU A 187 -14.69 4.27 -16.19
C GLU A 187 -15.34 5.14 -15.12
N ARG A 188 -15.38 6.46 -15.38
CA ARG A 188 -16.08 7.41 -14.48
C ARG A 188 -17.55 7.07 -14.36
N ASN A 189 -18.11 7.38 -13.22
CA ASN A 189 -19.53 7.19 -12.90
C ASN A 189 -20.03 5.74 -13.00
N THR A 190 -19.15 4.75 -12.80
CA THR A 190 -19.48 3.32 -12.75
C THR A 190 -19.27 2.73 -11.36
N GLY A 191 -19.89 1.57 -11.12
CA GLY A 191 -19.82 0.87 -9.84
C GLY A 191 -20.75 1.48 -8.78
N ILE A 192 -20.55 1.10 -7.52
CA ILE A 192 -21.35 1.58 -6.40
C ILE A 192 -21.05 3.05 -6.09
N GLN A 193 -22.00 3.74 -5.52
CA GLN A 193 -21.77 5.08 -4.97
C GLN A 193 -21.13 4.98 -3.59
N LEU A 194 -20.23 5.93 -3.32
CA LEU A 194 -19.60 6.06 -2.01
C LEU A 194 -20.60 6.63 -1.01
N GLU A 195 -20.60 6.08 0.19
CA GLU A 195 -21.47 6.49 1.29
C GLU A 195 -20.62 6.82 2.52
N GLU A 196 -21.14 7.67 3.39
CA GLU A 196 -20.52 7.96 4.69
C GLU A 196 -20.40 6.68 5.52
N GLY A 197 -19.24 6.50 6.17
CA GLY A 197 -18.94 5.30 6.93
C GLY A 197 -18.21 4.21 6.13
N MET A 198 -18.07 4.35 4.81
CA MET A 198 -17.18 3.48 4.04
C MET A 198 -15.72 3.76 4.40
N THR A 199 -14.94 2.69 4.60
CA THR A 199 -13.49 2.75 4.81
C THR A 199 -12.81 1.79 3.85
N PHE A 200 -11.80 2.27 3.14
CA PHE A 200 -11.10 1.50 2.11
C PHE A 200 -9.70 2.06 1.83
N THR A 201 -8.85 1.28 1.17
CA THR A 201 -7.52 1.69 0.72
C THR A 201 -7.56 2.23 -0.71
N ILE A 202 -6.64 3.15 -1.02
CA ILE A 202 -6.30 3.61 -2.38
C ILE A 202 -4.79 3.45 -2.50
N GLU A 203 -4.35 2.45 -3.25
CA GLU A 203 -2.97 1.96 -3.28
C GLU A 203 -2.54 1.60 -4.71
N PRO A 204 -2.51 2.57 -5.63
CA PRO A 204 -2.24 2.28 -7.03
C PRO A 204 -0.85 1.70 -7.24
N MET A 205 -0.79 0.57 -7.94
CA MET A 205 0.45 -0.05 -8.41
C MET A 205 0.68 0.37 -9.86
N ILE A 206 1.77 1.11 -10.09
CA ILE A 206 2.09 1.74 -11.37
C ILE A 206 3.43 1.21 -11.88
N ASN A 207 3.43 0.73 -13.11
CA ASN A 207 4.62 0.20 -13.78
C ASN A 207 5.17 1.19 -14.81
N ALA A 208 6.49 1.28 -14.92
CA ALA A 208 7.15 2.06 -15.98
C ALA A 208 7.00 1.41 -17.36
N GLY A 209 6.78 0.10 -17.41
CA GLY A 209 6.55 -0.68 -18.63
C GLY A 209 5.09 -1.09 -18.79
N LYS A 210 4.87 -2.35 -19.15
CA LYS A 210 3.52 -2.92 -19.31
C LYS A 210 2.85 -3.17 -17.97
N SER A 211 1.53 -3.27 -17.95
CA SER A 211 0.71 -3.48 -16.76
C SER A 211 0.77 -4.88 -16.18
N GLY A 212 1.17 -5.88 -16.97
CA GLY A 212 1.13 -7.29 -16.56
C GLY A 212 2.07 -7.60 -15.41
N THR A 213 1.69 -8.57 -14.59
CA THR A 213 2.42 -9.01 -13.42
C THR A 213 2.66 -10.52 -13.42
N LYS A 214 3.57 -10.99 -12.58
CA LYS A 214 3.85 -12.39 -12.35
C LYS A 214 4.03 -12.67 -10.86
N LEU A 215 3.30 -13.65 -10.35
CA LEU A 215 3.52 -14.18 -9.00
C LEU A 215 4.74 -15.11 -8.99
N LEU A 216 5.64 -14.91 -8.03
CA LEU A 216 6.81 -15.76 -7.84
C LEU A 216 6.46 -17.08 -7.12
N ASN A 217 7.42 -18.03 -7.12
CA ASN A 217 7.25 -19.36 -6.52
C ASN A 217 7.15 -19.34 -4.99
N ASP A 218 7.44 -18.21 -4.34
CA ASP A 218 7.23 -18.03 -2.90
C ASP A 218 5.75 -17.87 -2.53
N GLY A 219 4.87 -17.79 -3.54
CA GLY A 219 3.43 -17.67 -3.37
C GLY A 219 2.92 -16.28 -2.97
N TRP A 220 3.82 -15.28 -2.88
CA TRP A 220 3.49 -13.93 -2.40
C TRP A 220 4.06 -12.81 -3.28
N THR A 221 5.35 -12.84 -3.54
CA THR A 221 6.03 -11.74 -4.24
C THR A 221 5.53 -11.61 -5.68
N VAL A 222 5.02 -10.44 -6.00
CA VAL A 222 4.53 -10.07 -7.34
C VAL A 222 5.57 -9.20 -8.03
N VAL A 223 5.89 -9.51 -9.26
CA VAL A 223 6.87 -8.77 -10.06
C VAL A 223 6.29 -8.31 -11.40
N THR A 224 6.85 -7.24 -11.97
CA THR A 224 6.54 -6.74 -13.31
C THR A 224 7.55 -7.25 -14.34
#